data_dc25a5f026c897bdc2cabee423030413
#
_entry.id   dc25a5f026c897bdc2cabee423030413
#
_cell.length_a   1.000
_cell.length_b   1.000
_cell.length_c   1.000
_cell.angle_alpha   90.00
_cell.angle_beta   90.00
_cell.angle_gamma   90.00
#
_symmetry.space_group_name_H-M   'P 1'
#
loop_
_entity.id
_entity.type
_entity.pdbx_description
1 polymer ?
#
loop_
_entity_poly.entity_id
_entity_poly.type
_entity_poly.pdbx_seq_one_letter_code
_entity_poly.pdbx_strand_id
1 'polypeptide(L)'
;MKFFHVAIALSALLVSPVYAHAQSFPAKSVRLVVGFATDGGTDTLARVLSRKLADTWPQSLVVENRPGADGSIATEIVAKSPADGYTLVMVSNAHTITPFQRKLAYDPVKDFATVTLVGSNPNLLLLHPTLPVKSLKELTALARARPNELAFASSSAGTSPYLAMELLKSITGMTLTHVPYKGSGPAVIDLIGGHV
;
A
#
# COMPACT_ATOMS: atom_id res chain seq x y z
N MET A 1 -68.14 -9.73 -26.45
CA MET A 1 -67.66 -9.40 -25.08
C MET A 1 -66.74 -10.48 -24.49
N LYS A 2 -66.87 -11.74 -24.70
CA LYS A 2 -66.00 -12.81 -24.07
C LYS A 2 -64.57 -12.83 -24.57
N PHE A 3 -64.26 -12.43 -25.81
CA PHE A 3 -62.90 -12.36 -26.37
C PHE A 3 -62.05 -11.21 -25.81
N PHE A 4 -62.67 -10.12 -25.38
CA PHE A 4 -61.99 -8.96 -24.83
C PHE A 4 -61.44 -9.21 -23.42
N HIS A 5 -62.11 -10.02 -22.62
CA HIS A 5 -61.68 -10.40 -21.28
C HIS A 5 -60.53 -11.43 -21.28
N VAL A 6 -60.48 -12.27 -22.31
CA VAL A 6 -59.37 -13.26 -22.46
C VAL A 6 -58.09 -12.56 -22.89
N ALA A 7 -58.18 -11.52 -23.75
CA ALA A 7 -57.01 -10.74 -24.16
C ALA A 7 -56.38 -9.93 -23.00
N ILE A 8 -57.20 -9.36 -22.10
CA ILE A 8 -56.74 -8.63 -20.91
C ILE A 8 -56.10 -9.56 -19.88
N ALA A 9 -56.66 -10.77 -19.72
CA ALA A 9 -56.07 -11.76 -18.81
C ALA A 9 -54.71 -12.30 -19.31
N LEU A 10 -54.51 -12.41 -20.64
CA LEU A 10 -53.26 -12.88 -21.22
C LEU A 10 -52.14 -11.82 -21.16
N SER A 11 -52.47 -10.50 -21.23
CA SER A 11 -51.50 -9.43 -21.08
C SER A 11 -51.04 -9.20 -19.65
N ALA A 12 -51.84 -9.56 -18.65
CA ALA A 12 -51.45 -9.47 -17.24
C ALA A 12 -50.42 -10.52 -16.81
N LEU A 13 -50.31 -11.67 -17.52
CA LEU A 13 -49.33 -12.70 -17.24
C LEU A 13 -47.92 -12.41 -17.73
N LEU A 14 -47.72 -11.38 -18.57
CA LEU A 14 -46.40 -11.03 -19.14
C LEU A 14 -45.58 -10.03 -18.31
N VAL A 15 -46.14 -9.47 -17.24
CA VAL A 15 -45.45 -8.58 -16.31
C VAL A 15 -45.06 -9.37 -15.05
N SER A 16 -44.27 -10.43 -15.23
CA SER A 16 -43.59 -11.02 -14.07
C SER A 16 -42.55 -10.01 -13.57
N PRO A 17 -42.59 -9.56 -12.30
CA PRO A 17 -41.54 -8.72 -11.76
C PRO A 17 -40.24 -9.52 -11.81
N VAL A 18 -39.32 -9.09 -12.65
CA VAL A 18 -37.94 -9.58 -12.62
C VAL A 18 -37.34 -9.05 -11.32
N TYR A 19 -37.37 -9.87 -10.29
CA TYR A 19 -36.61 -9.58 -9.07
C TYR A 19 -35.13 -9.59 -9.46
N ALA A 20 -34.57 -8.41 -9.70
CA ALA A 20 -33.13 -8.24 -9.79
C ALA A 20 -32.57 -8.57 -8.40
N HIS A 21 -32.14 -9.80 -8.19
CA HIS A 21 -31.32 -10.13 -7.02
C HIS A 21 -30.03 -9.33 -7.15
N ALA A 22 -29.88 -8.29 -6.35
CA ALA A 22 -28.61 -7.62 -6.18
C ALA A 22 -27.62 -8.69 -5.70
N GLN A 23 -26.63 -9.02 -6.53
CA GLN A 23 -25.59 -9.96 -6.13
C GLN A 23 -24.88 -9.39 -4.91
N SER A 24 -24.79 -10.19 -3.85
CA SER A 24 -24.06 -9.80 -2.64
C SER A 24 -22.58 -9.54 -2.99
N PHE A 25 -22.09 -8.36 -2.69
CA PHE A 25 -20.67 -8.05 -2.85
C PHE A 25 -19.91 -8.55 -1.60
N PRO A 26 -18.73 -9.20 -1.78
CA PRO A 26 -18.15 -9.65 -3.06
C PRO A 26 -18.72 -11.01 -3.51
N ALA A 27 -19.03 -11.16 -4.81
CA ALA A 27 -19.48 -12.43 -5.42
C ALA A 27 -18.30 -13.31 -5.90
N LYS A 28 -17.08 -12.73 -6.00
CA LYS A 28 -15.81 -13.40 -6.34
C LYS A 28 -14.69 -12.82 -5.47
N SER A 29 -13.54 -13.47 -5.42
CA SER A 29 -12.38 -12.97 -4.67
C SER A 29 -11.98 -11.57 -5.09
N VAL A 30 -11.64 -10.73 -4.10
CA VAL A 30 -11.15 -9.37 -4.29
C VAL A 30 -9.62 -9.38 -4.22
N ARG A 31 -8.94 -8.74 -5.17
CA ARG A 31 -7.49 -8.57 -5.17
C ARG A 31 -7.11 -7.29 -4.44
N LEU A 32 -6.19 -7.39 -3.48
CA LEU A 32 -5.55 -6.24 -2.84
C LEU A 32 -4.07 -6.20 -3.25
N VAL A 33 -3.73 -5.30 -4.15
CA VAL A 33 -2.36 -5.15 -4.65
C VAL A 33 -1.56 -4.26 -3.70
N VAL A 34 -0.38 -4.73 -3.29
CA VAL A 34 0.53 -4.04 -2.37
C VAL A 34 1.83 -3.72 -3.10
N GLY A 35 2.22 -2.44 -3.14
CA GLY A 35 3.37 -1.95 -3.90
C GLY A 35 4.74 -2.16 -3.24
N PHE A 36 4.80 -2.95 -2.18
CA PHE A 36 6.02 -3.21 -1.40
C PHE A 36 6.24 -4.71 -1.20
N ALA A 37 7.49 -5.09 -0.87
CA ALA A 37 7.84 -6.48 -0.56
C ALA A 37 7.06 -6.98 0.66
N THR A 38 6.98 -8.30 0.78
CA THR A 38 6.39 -9.00 1.92
C THR A 38 7.07 -8.59 3.23
N ASP A 39 6.38 -8.83 4.35
CA ASP A 39 6.87 -8.59 5.72
C ASP A 39 7.19 -7.11 6.04
N GLY A 40 6.82 -6.18 5.17
CA GLY A 40 6.82 -4.74 5.45
C GLY A 40 5.52 -4.28 6.11
N GLY A 41 5.51 -3.06 6.67
CA GLY A 41 4.33 -2.51 7.37
C GLY A 41 3.05 -2.51 6.54
N THR A 42 3.13 -2.15 5.25
CA THR A 42 1.96 -2.14 4.34
C THR A 42 1.45 -3.56 4.08
N ASP A 43 2.34 -4.53 3.86
CA ASP A 43 1.97 -5.94 3.65
C ASP A 43 1.34 -6.54 4.91
N THR A 44 1.91 -6.27 6.07
CA THR A 44 1.38 -6.73 7.36
C THR A 44 -0.06 -6.22 7.58
N LEU A 45 -0.31 -4.93 7.34
CA LEU A 45 -1.66 -4.36 7.44
C LEU A 45 -2.62 -4.98 6.43
N ALA A 46 -2.20 -5.19 5.18
CA ALA A 46 -3.00 -5.85 4.15
C ALA A 46 -3.43 -7.26 4.56
N ARG A 47 -2.50 -8.04 5.15
CA ARG A 47 -2.78 -9.41 5.62
C ARG A 47 -3.64 -9.44 6.87
N VAL A 48 -3.49 -8.48 7.78
CA VAL A 48 -4.40 -8.32 8.94
C VAL A 48 -5.81 -8.01 8.45
N LEU A 49 -5.97 -7.10 7.49
CA LEU A 49 -7.25 -6.76 6.88
C LEU A 49 -7.87 -7.97 6.18
N SER A 50 -7.08 -8.70 5.38
CA SER A 50 -7.53 -9.91 4.68
C SER A 50 -8.08 -10.96 5.65
N ARG A 51 -7.36 -11.22 6.76
CA ARG A 51 -7.83 -12.16 7.79
C ARG A 51 -9.12 -11.69 8.46
N LYS A 52 -9.25 -10.39 8.76
CA LYS A 52 -10.45 -9.87 9.42
C LYS A 52 -11.67 -9.85 8.50
N LEU A 53 -11.49 -9.57 7.23
CA LEU A 53 -12.59 -9.62 6.26
C LEU A 53 -13.05 -11.05 5.96
N ALA A 54 -12.20 -12.06 6.13
CA ALA A 54 -12.59 -13.46 5.99
C ALA A 54 -13.67 -13.90 7.00
N ASP A 55 -13.80 -13.19 8.13
CA ASP A 55 -14.84 -13.44 9.14
C ASP A 55 -16.23 -12.92 8.70
N THR A 56 -16.28 -11.99 7.73
CA THR A 56 -17.52 -11.27 7.35
C THR A 56 -17.85 -11.34 5.87
N TRP A 57 -16.87 -11.53 5.01
CA TRP A 57 -17.06 -11.59 3.56
C TRP A 57 -17.26 -13.03 3.10
N PRO A 58 -18.18 -13.27 2.13
CA PRO A 58 -18.36 -14.60 1.56
C PRO A 58 -17.20 -15.04 0.66
N GLN A 59 -16.32 -14.10 0.28
CA GLN A 59 -15.18 -14.30 -0.62
C GLN A 59 -13.88 -13.74 -0.03
N SER A 60 -12.76 -14.32 -0.43
CA SER A 60 -11.45 -13.93 0.08
C SER A 60 -10.97 -12.59 -0.45
N LEU A 61 -10.30 -11.82 0.40
CA LEU A 61 -9.41 -10.73 0.00
C LEU A 61 -7.99 -11.29 -0.21
N VAL A 62 -7.55 -11.37 -1.46
CA VAL A 62 -6.24 -11.94 -1.84
C VAL A 62 -5.20 -10.83 -1.89
N VAL A 63 -4.19 -10.90 -1.03
CA VAL A 63 -3.07 -9.95 -1.01
C VAL A 63 -2.02 -10.36 -2.03
N GLU A 64 -1.67 -9.44 -2.94
CA GLU A 64 -0.70 -9.63 -4.00
C GLU A 64 0.39 -8.56 -3.94
N ASN A 65 1.64 -8.96 -3.70
CA ASN A 65 2.77 -8.04 -3.66
C ASN A 65 3.33 -7.78 -5.06
N ARG A 66 3.39 -6.50 -5.47
CA ARG A 66 3.99 -6.02 -6.72
C ARG A 66 4.96 -4.87 -6.41
N PRO A 67 6.12 -5.18 -5.81
CA PRO A 67 7.04 -4.16 -5.35
C PRO A 67 7.79 -3.49 -6.49
N GLY A 68 8.14 -2.23 -6.30
CA GLY A 68 8.99 -1.46 -7.20
C GLY A 68 8.51 -0.04 -7.45
N ALA A 69 9.45 0.83 -7.81
CA ALA A 69 9.23 2.24 -8.12
C ALA A 69 8.37 2.97 -7.06
N ASP A 70 8.69 2.78 -5.77
CA ASP A 70 8.00 3.39 -4.61
C ASP A 70 6.50 3.01 -4.52
N GLY A 71 6.15 1.82 -5.06
CA GLY A 71 4.76 1.33 -5.13
C GLY A 71 3.99 1.75 -6.38
N SER A 72 4.56 2.58 -7.24
CA SER A 72 3.86 3.08 -8.44
C SER A 72 3.54 1.97 -9.45
N ILE A 73 4.31 0.89 -9.50
CA ILE A 73 4.01 -0.28 -10.36
C ILE A 73 2.67 -0.91 -9.94
N ALA A 74 2.49 -1.17 -8.64
CA ALA A 74 1.24 -1.72 -8.12
C ALA A 74 0.05 -0.79 -8.37
N THR A 75 0.27 0.49 -8.15
CA THR A 75 -0.75 1.54 -8.32
C THR A 75 -1.17 1.66 -9.79
N GLU A 76 -0.23 1.60 -10.73
CA GLU A 76 -0.51 1.63 -12.17
C GLU A 76 -1.33 0.41 -12.63
N ILE A 77 -1.03 -0.78 -12.11
CA ILE A 77 -1.80 -2.01 -12.38
C ILE A 77 -3.26 -1.80 -12.01
N VAL A 78 -3.52 -1.20 -10.85
CA VAL A 78 -4.90 -0.98 -10.36
C VAL A 78 -5.59 0.16 -11.11
N ALA A 79 -4.89 1.24 -11.43
CA ALA A 79 -5.43 2.32 -12.27
C ALA A 79 -5.92 1.84 -13.64
N LYS A 80 -5.29 0.80 -14.19
CA LYS A 80 -5.66 0.17 -15.47
C LYS A 80 -6.65 -0.99 -15.34
N SER A 81 -7.03 -1.36 -14.12
CA SER A 81 -7.99 -2.44 -13.87
C SER A 81 -9.44 -1.93 -13.99
N PRO A 82 -10.43 -2.81 -14.25
CA PRO A 82 -11.84 -2.43 -14.20
C PRO A 82 -12.23 -1.81 -12.86
N ALA A 83 -13.01 -0.73 -12.90
CA ALA A 83 -13.48 -0.02 -11.70
C ALA A 83 -14.73 -0.71 -11.09
N ASP A 84 -14.65 -2.03 -10.88
CA ASP A 84 -15.75 -2.88 -10.41
C ASP A 84 -15.65 -3.22 -8.91
N GLY A 85 -14.66 -2.66 -8.21
CA GLY A 85 -14.42 -2.89 -6.79
C GLY A 85 -13.66 -4.20 -6.48
N TYR A 86 -13.31 -5.03 -7.48
CA TYR A 86 -12.61 -6.30 -7.26
C TYR A 86 -11.10 -6.23 -7.36
N THR A 87 -10.55 -5.06 -7.74
CA THR A 87 -9.10 -4.83 -7.70
C THR A 87 -8.83 -3.54 -6.92
N LEU A 88 -8.19 -3.69 -5.77
CA LEU A 88 -7.86 -2.61 -4.85
C LEU A 88 -6.35 -2.45 -4.77
N VAL A 89 -5.89 -1.27 -4.41
CA VAL A 89 -4.49 -1.02 -4.05
C VAL A 89 -4.39 -0.54 -2.61
N MET A 90 -3.44 -1.08 -1.87
CA MET A 90 -3.02 -0.51 -0.59
C MET A 90 -1.76 0.29 -0.81
N VAL A 91 -1.88 1.60 -0.67
CA VAL A 91 -0.79 2.54 -0.85
C VAL A 91 -0.23 3.01 0.50
N SER A 92 1.02 3.45 0.50
CA SER A 92 1.61 4.23 1.59
C SER A 92 1.61 5.72 1.24
N ASN A 93 2.15 6.55 2.11
CA ASN A 93 2.38 7.97 1.82
C ASN A 93 3.25 8.22 0.57
N ALA A 94 4.01 7.23 0.09
CA ALA A 94 4.72 7.31 -1.19
C ALA A 94 3.79 7.66 -2.36
N HIS A 95 2.53 7.26 -2.31
CA HIS A 95 1.53 7.57 -3.34
C HIS A 95 1.36 9.09 -3.57
N THR A 96 1.43 9.89 -2.51
CA THR A 96 1.31 11.34 -2.57
C THR A 96 2.65 12.05 -2.80
N ILE A 97 3.77 11.38 -2.58
CA ILE A 97 5.13 11.94 -2.69
C ILE A 97 5.71 11.69 -4.09
N THR A 98 5.53 10.49 -4.62
CA THR A 98 6.11 10.04 -5.89
C THR A 98 5.78 10.95 -7.09
N PRO A 99 4.58 11.56 -7.21
CA PRO A 99 4.26 12.49 -8.31
C PRO A 99 5.18 13.72 -8.38
N PHE A 100 5.76 14.14 -7.25
CA PHE A 100 6.73 15.25 -7.19
C PHE A 100 8.16 14.83 -7.54
N GLN A 101 8.44 13.52 -7.55
CA GLN A 101 9.76 12.97 -7.82
C GLN A 101 9.91 12.49 -9.27
N ARG A 102 8.81 12.03 -9.88
CA ARG A 102 8.81 11.47 -11.24
C ARG A 102 7.45 11.57 -11.92
N LYS A 103 7.46 11.53 -13.24
CA LYS A 103 6.24 11.43 -14.05
C LYS A 103 5.64 10.03 -13.88
N LEU A 104 4.35 9.97 -13.57
CA LEU A 104 3.57 8.74 -13.46
C LEU A 104 2.73 8.50 -14.72
N ALA A 105 2.35 7.25 -14.97
CA ALA A 105 1.46 6.84 -16.06
C ALA A 105 -0.03 6.89 -15.66
N TYR A 106 -0.34 7.43 -14.48
CA TYR A 106 -1.68 7.58 -13.92
C TYR A 106 -1.77 8.89 -13.10
N ASP A 107 -2.98 9.39 -12.91
CA ASP A 107 -3.25 10.50 -11.98
C ASP A 107 -3.53 9.92 -10.57
N PRO A 108 -2.72 10.24 -9.55
CA PRO A 108 -2.85 9.65 -8.21
C PRO A 108 -4.15 10.02 -7.48
N VAL A 109 -4.89 11.00 -7.97
CA VAL A 109 -6.15 11.45 -7.37
C VAL A 109 -7.35 11.06 -8.22
N LYS A 110 -7.30 11.33 -9.55
CA LYS A 110 -8.47 11.19 -10.42
C LYS A 110 -8.75 9.76 -10.86
N ASP A 111 -7.71 8.91 -10.95
CA ASP A 111 -7.83 7.54 -11.45
C ASP A 111 -8.26 6.55 -10.35
N PHE A 112 -8.55 7.04 -9.12
CA PHE A 112 -8.89 6.19 -7.98
C PHE A 112 -10.12 6.70 -7.23
N ALA A 113 -10.96 5.74 -6.81
CA ALA A 113 -11.95 5.96 -5.76
C ALA A 113 -11.33 5.58 -4.42
N THR A 114 -11.15 6.56 -3.53
CA THR A 114 -10.60 6.31 -2.19
C THR A 114 -11.60 5.57 -1.31
N VAL A 115 -11.14 4.56 -0.56
CA VAL A 115 -11.98 3.76 0.33
C VAL A 115 -11.83 4.25 1.77
N THR A 116 -10.65 4.08 2.37
CA THR A 116 -10.40 4.46 3.77
C THR A 116 -8.91 4.52 4.10
N LEU A 117 -8.58 5.20 5.20
CA LEU A 117 -7.30 5.06 5.87
C LEU A 117 -7.32 3.78 6.72
N VAL A 118 -6.49 2.79 6.33
CA VAL A 118 -6.44 1.49 7.01
C VAL A 118 -5.72 1.58 8.35
N GLY A 119 -4.67 2.41 8.45
CA GLY A 119 -3.92 2.61 9.67
C GLY A 119 -2.72 3.53 9.48
N SER A 120 -2.07 3.86 10.59
CA SER A 120 -0.82 4.61 10.63
C SER A 120 0.13 3.97 11.65
N ASN A 121 1.42 4.15 11.42
CA ASN A 121 2.48 3.67 12.32
C ASN A 121 3.60 4.70 12.39
N PRO A 122 4.26 4.84 13.55
CA PRO A 122 5.42 5.70 13.69
C PRO A 122 6.64 5.11 12.96
N ASN A 123 7.56 5.98 12.54
CA ASN A 123 8.88 5.54 12.13
C ASN A 123 9.75 5.30 13.37
N LEU A 124 10.57 4.24 13.33
CA LEU A 124 11.57 3.93 14.34
C LEU A 124 12.96 4.02 13.72
N LEU A 125 13.89 4.65 14.42
CA LEU A 125 15.31 4.59 14.11
C LEU A 125 15.91 3.39 14.83
N LEU A 126 16.38 2.43 14.06
CA LEU A 126 17.03 1.22 14.54
C LEU A 126 18.53 1.26 14.19
N LEU A 127 19.36 0.71 15.05
CA LEU A 127 20.80 0.64 14.85
C LEU A 127 21.26 -0.80 15.06
N HIS A 128 22.24 -1.23 14.26
CA HIS A 128 22.90 -2.52 14.51
C HIS A 128 23.69 -2.45 15.83
N PRO A 129 23.65 -3.50 16.69
CA PRO A 129 24.27 -3.46 18.02
C PRO A 129 25.80 -3.25 18.03
N THR A 130 26.49 -3.52 16.92
CA THR A 130 27.95 -3.29 16.82
C THR A 130 28.30 -1.80 16.64
N LEU A 131 27.34 -0.95 16.30
CA LEU A 131 27.57 0.49 16.22
C LEU A 131 27.75 1.04 17.66
N PRO A 132 28.89 1.68 17.99
CA PRO A 132 29.23 2.07 19.37
C PRO A 132 28.53 3.37 19.79
N VAL A 133 27.19 3.43 19.64
CA VAL A 133 26.36 4.60 20.01
C VAL A 133 25.10 4.15 20.72
N LYS A 134 24.64 4.93 21.72
CA LYS A 134 23.46 4.63 22.56
C LYS A 134 22.43 5.75 22.54
N SER A 135 22.67 6.82 21.78
CA SER A 135 21.78 7.97 21.70
C SER A 135 21.85 8.63 20.33
N LEU A 136 20.82 9.39 19.97
CA LEU A 136 20.81 10.20 18.76
C LEU A 136 21.97 11.21 18.75
N LYS A 137 22.33 11.77 19.91
CA LYS A 137 23.46 12.70 20.06
C LYS A 137 24.77 12.03 19.66
N GLU A 138 25.01 10.82 20.13
CA GLU A 138 26.23 10.06 19.81
C GLU A 138 26.25 9.62 18.34
N LEU A 139 25.10 9.19 17.79
CA LEU A 139 24.99 8.86 16.37
C LEU A 139 25.33 10.11 15.51
N THR A 140 24.77 11.26 15.86
CA THR A 140 25.02 12.51 15.15
C THR A 140 26.52 12.89 15.19
N ALA A 141 27.15 12.76 16.35
CA ALA A 141 28.57 13.05 16.51
C ALA A 141 29.44 12.10 15.67
N LEU A 142 29.14 10.79 15.70
CA LEU A 142 29.84 9.78 14.92
C LEU A 142 29.69 10.01 13.41
N ALA A 143 28.45 10.26 12.94
CA ALA A 143 28.18 10.50 11.52
C ALA A 143 28.84 11.77 10.98
N ARG A 144 28.97 12.82 11.82
CA ARG A 144 29.71 14.04 11.46
C ARG A 144 31.23 13.82 11.44
N ALA A 145 31.75 12.99 12.32
CA ALA A 145 33.18 12.64 12.36
C ALA A 145 33.59 11.74 11.18
N ARG A 146 32.64 10.98 10.62
CA ARG A 146 32.84 10.03 9.52
C ARG A 146 31.84 10.25 8.40
N PRO A 147 31.94 11.32 7.62
CA PRO A 147 30.98 11.67 6.59
C PRO A 147 30.85 10.55 5.54
N ASN A 148 29.59 10.13 5.26
CA ASN A 148 29.24 9.08 4.30
C ASN A 148 29.83 7.67 4.56
N GLU A 149 30.48 7.43 5.69
CA GLU A 149 30.92 6.07 6.07
C GLU A 149 29.76 5.23 6.61
N LEU A 150 28.78 5.86 7.27
CA LEU A 150 27.60 5.18 7.75
C LEU A 150 26.51 5.16 6.66
N ALA A 151 25.87 4.00 6.51
CA ALA A 151 24.71 3.84 5.64
C ALA A 151 23.41 3.86 6.44
N PHE A 152 22.31 4.18 5.79
CA PHE A 152 20.97 3.97 6.33
C PHE A 152 20.04 3.32 5.31
N ALA A 153 19.22 2.40 5.77
CA ALA A 153 18.19 1.74 4.98
C ALA A 153 16.86 2.48 5.05
N SER A 154 16.12 2.48 3.96
CA SER A 154 14.69 2.81 3.96
C SER A 154 13.92 1.87 3.05
N SER A 155 12.60 1.84 3.22
CA SER A 155 11.73 1.02 2.38
C SER A 155 11.64 1.49 0.92
N SER A 156 12.05 2.70 0.62
CA SER A 156 12.25 3.29 -0.72
C SER A 156 12.47 4.80 -0.61
N ALA A 157 12.99 5.45 -1.64
CA ALA A 157 13.31 6.88 -1.65
C ALA A 157 12.09 7.83 -1.54
N GLY A 158 10.89 7.37 -1.87
CA GLY A 158 9.64 8.15 -1.75
C GLY A 158 8.85 7.90 -0.45
N THR A 159 9.42 7.17 0.51
CA THR A 159 8.68 6.73 1.70
C THR A 159 8.95 7.60 2.93
N SER A 160 8.06 7.50 3.93
CA SER A 160 8.18 8.21 5.21
C SER A 160 9.52 7.95 5.93
N PRO A 161 10.05 6.72 6.03
CA PRO A 161 11.34 6.48 6.65
C PRO A 161 12.50 7.24 5.96
N TYR A 162 12.49 7.30 4.63
CA TYR A 162 13.48 8.06 3.86
C TYR A 162 13.38 9.56 4.17
N LEU A 163 12.18 10.14 4.06
CA LEU A 163 11.98 11.57 4.31
C LEU A 163 12.30 11.96 5.75
N ALA A 164 11.96 11.09 6.71
CA ALA A 164 12.30 11.32 8.12
C ALA A 164 13.82 11.36 8.33
N MET A 165 14.57 10.47 7.66
CA MET A 165 16.02 10.48 7.74
C MET A 165 16.63 11.70 7.03
N GLU A 166 16.13 12.08 5.85
CA GLU A 166 16.60 13.30 5.15
C GLU A 166 16.35 14.56 5.99
N LEU A 167 15.19 14.64 6.65
CA LEU A 167 14.91 15.73 7.59
C LEU A 167 15.88 15.71 8.77
N LEU A 168 16.13 14.54 9.36
CA LEU A 168 17.06 14.38 10.46
C LEU A 168 18.49 14.79 10.04
N LYS A 169 18.94 14.39 8.86
CA LYS A 169 20.22 14.83 8.26
C LYS A 169 20.29 16.36 8.13
N SER A 170 19.22 16.97 7.61
CA SER A 170 19.13 18.42 7.44
C SER A 170 19.24 19.17 8.77
N ILE A 171 18.52 18.71 9.79
CA ILE A 171 18.51 19.34 11.13
C ILE A 171 19.85 19.15 11.86
N THR A 172 20.43 17.97 11.74
CA THR A 172 21.63 17.58 12.51
C THR A 172 22.93 17.84 11.76
N GLY A 173 22.91 18.08 10.47
CA GLY A 173 24.11 18.23 9.64
C GLY A 173 24.93 16.96 9.48
N MET A 174 24.40 15.77 9.82
CA MET A 174 25.06 14.50 9.54
C MET A 174 24.90 14.10 8.07
N THR A 175 25.90 13.38 7.56
CA THR A 175 25.88 12.83 6.20
C THR A 175 25.93 11.31 6.27
N LEU A 176 24.94 10.66 5.63
CA LEU A 176 24.77 9.21 5.61
C LEU A 176 24.50 8.78 4.18
N THR A 177 25.00 7.60 3.80
CA THR A 177 24.72 6.98 2.50
C THR A 177 23.36 6.28 2.54
N HIS A 178 22.48 6.60 1.61
CA HIS A 178 21.17 5.94 1.52
C HIS A 178 21.24 4.63 0.75
N VAL A 179 20.69 3.57 1.34
CA VAL A 179 20.49 2.25 0.71
C VAL A 179 18.98 2.00 0.58
N PRO A 180 18.41 2.13 -0.64
CA PRO A 180 16.99 1.92 -0.86
C PRO A 180 16.64 0.43 -0.99
N TYR A 181 15.57 0.00 -0.28
CA TYR A 181 15.00 -1.33 -0.39
C TYR A 181 13.60 -1.28 -1.04
N LYS A 182 13.08 -2.43 -1.47
CA LYS A 182 11.72 -2.55 -2.02
C LYS A 182 10.65 -2.75 -0.94
N GLY A 183 10.91 -2.31 0.29
CA GLY A 183 10.07 -2.46 1.47
C GLY A 183 10.92 -2.54 2.74
N SER A 184 10.31 -2.42 3.92
CA SER A 184 11.01 -2.49 5.20
C SER A 184 11.44 -3.91 5.59
N GLY A 185 10.76 -4.96 5.12
CA GLY A 185 11.15 -6.34 5.40
C GLY A 185 12.61 -6.65 5.05
N PRO A 186 13.01 -6.56 3.76
CA PRO A 186 14.41 -6.75 3.36
C PRO A 186 15.39 -5.81 4.05
N ALA A 187 15.02 -4.56 4.32
CA ALA A 187 15.87 -3.59 5.00
C ALA A 187 16.21 -4.03 6.45
N VAL A 188 15.22 -4.59 7.17
CA VAL A 188 15.41 -5.09 8.53
C VAL A 188 16.31 -6.33 8.53
N ILE A 189 16.17 -7.22 7.56
CA ILE A 189 17.03 -8.41 7.44
C ILE A 189 18.50 -7.98 7.28
N ASP A 190 18.77 -7.04 6.38
CA ASP A 190 20.13 -6.54 6.14
C ASP A 190 20.68 -5.75 7.33
N LEU A 191 19.83 -5.01 8.05
CA LEU A 191 20.21 -4.35 9.30
C LEU A 191 20.61 -5.38 10.36
N ILE A 192 19.84 -6.46 10.53
CA ILE A 192 20.19 -7.55 11.48
C ILE A 192 21.50 -8.23 11.08
N GLY A 193 21.75 -8.37 9.79
CA GLY A 193 22.99 -8.92 9.23
C GLY A 193 24.20 -7.99 9.33
N GLY A 194 24.02 -6.71 9.73
CA GLY A 194 25.09 -5.71 9.80
C GLY A 194 25.57 -5.23 8.43
N HIS A 195 24.74 -5.33 7.41
CA HIS A 195 25.06 -4.88 6.04
C HIS A 195 24.70 -3.41 5.80
N VAL A 196 23.89 -2.84 6.68
CA VAL A 196 23.42 -1.46 6.64
C VAL A 196 23.20 -0.91 8.06
#